data_4793b47253e60c8079e240613bdf72ef
#
_entry.id   4793b47253e60c8079e240613bdf72ef
#
_cell.length_a   1.000
_cell.length_b   1.000
_cell.length_c   1.000
_cell.angle_alpha   90.00
_cell.angle_beta   90.00
_cell.angle_gamma   90.00
#
_symmetry.space_group_name_H-M   'P 1'
#
loop_
_entity.id
_entity.type
_entity.pdbx_description
1 polymer ?
#
loop_
_entity_poly.entity_id
_entity_poly.type
_entity_poly.pdbx_seq_one_letter_code
_entity_poly.pdbx_strand_id
1 'polypeptide(L)'
;MIKAVIFNFGGTVLDTETPRYQSFLEAYREQGAELDWSLYAQCIGTGFQSFNPYDDLLSRMELPVQLNAFREAIRSRCTELTEQEELRPGVMDALVRAKAMGLRIGLVSAAPRREIDPHLQKWGITSYFDCIRTVDDATRLAPDPELYQQALRMLGVRPRQAAAIEDSPAGAEAAMQAGMYTVVVPNATTAMMKFGPCHERLASLDQLELPELLDRLHAAKAAVYEPAVLWNRVMPVEQEAEVS
;
A
#
# COMPACT_ATOMS: atom_id res chain seq x y z
N MET A 1 13.10 9.85 -20.12
CA MET A 1 13.56 8.54 -19.60
C MET A 1 13.37 8.52 -18.10
N ILE A 2 12.77 7.48 -17.56
CA ILE A 2 12.63 7.23 -16.11
C ILE A 2 14.01 6.91 -15.54
N LYS A 3 14.32 7.49 -14.38
CA LYS A 3 15.61 7.39 -13.68
C LYS A 3 15.46 6.85 -12.26
N ALA A 4 14.23 6.80 -11.76
CA ALA A 4 13.93 6.30 -10.42
C ALA A 4 12.63 5.52 -10.39
N VAL A 5 12.57 4.54 -9.49
CA VAL A 5 11.34 3.86 -9.08
C VAL A 5 11.17 4.04 -7.59
N ILE A 6 9.97 4.45 -7.15
CA ILE A 6 9.64 4.67 -5.74
C ILE A 6 8.52 3.71 -5.38
N PHE A 7 8.79 2.80 -4.45
CA PHE A 7 7.82 1.83 -3.95
C PHE A 7 7.11 2.38 -2.73
N ASN A 8 5.79 2.22 -2.66
CA ASN A 8 5.12 2.21 -1.38
C ASN A 8 5.50 0.92 -0.62
N PHE A 9 5.54 0.95 0.71
CA PHE A 9 5.87 -0.24 1.50
C PHE A 9 4.64 -1.11 1.76
N GLY A 10 3.69 -0.60 2.58
CA GLY A 10 2.54 -1.36 3.04
C GLY A 10 1.56 -1.63 1.90
N GLY A 11 1.23 -2.88 1.67
CA GLY A 11 0.35 -3.29 0.58
C GLY A 11 1.04 -3.42 -0.79
N THR A 12 2.24 -2.83 -0.98
CA THR A 12 3.00 -2.89 -2.23
C THR A 12 4.22 -3.80 -2.14
N VAL A 13 5.14 -3.55 -1.20
CA VAL A 13 6.31 -4.40 -0.97
C VAL A 13 5.94 -5.63 -0.14
N LEU A 14 5.18 -5.40 0.92
CA LEU A 14 4.64 -6.41 1.81
C LEU A 14 3.15 -6.13 2.02
N ASP A 15 2.29 -7.15 1.98
CA ASP A 15 0.89 -6.95 2.30
C ASP A 15 0.73 -6.78 3.83
N THR A 16 0.63 -5.54 4.26
CA THR A 16 0.34 -5.17 5.65
C THR A 16 -1.11 -4.75 5.85
N GLU A 17 -1.85 -4.52 4.75
CA GLU A 17 -3.22 -4.03 4.80
C GLU A 17 -4.21 -5.15 5.10
N THR A 18 -4.03 -6.33 4.50
CA THR A 18 -4.87 -7.51 4.77
C THR A 18 -4.74 -7.99 6.23
N PRO A 19 -3.53 -8.19 6.79
CA PRO A 19 -3.34 -8.47 8.21
C PRO A 19 -3.95 -7.43 9.14
N ARG A 20 -3.78 -6.15 8.81
CA ARG A 20 -4.36 -5.06 9.62
C ARG A 20 -5.88 -5.10 9.61
N TYR A 21 -6.49 -5.24 8.45
CA TYR A 21 -7.94 -5.37 8.34
C TYR A 21 -8.47 -6.58 9.11
N GLN A 22 -7.82 -7.72 8.96
CA GLN A 22 -8.17 -8.94 9.66
C GLN A 22 -8.09 -8.79 11.19
N SER A 23 -7.03 -8.17 11.71
CA SER A 23 -6.88 -7.95 13.16
C SER A 23 -8.01 -7.09 13.74
N PHE A 24 -8.47 -6.08 13.00
CA PHE A 24 -9.64 -5.30 13.40
C PHE A 24 -10.94 -6.10 13.27
N LEU A 25 -11.14 -6.88 12.21
CA LEU A 25 -12.32 -7.75 12.09
C LEU A 25 -12.45 -8.71 13.27
N GLU A 26 -11.34 -9.35 13.66
CA GLU A 26 -11.30 -10.23 14.82
C GLU A 26 -11.68 -9.48 16.10
N ALA A 27 -11.07 -8.31 16.35
CA ALA A 27 -11.36 -7.50 17.52
C ALA A 27 -12.82 -7.02 17.60
N TYR A 28 -13.42 -6.64 16.46
CA TYR A 28 -14.84 -6.26 16.40
C TYR A 28 -15.74 -7.46 16.71
N ARG A 29 -15.46 -8.63 16.13
CA ARG A 29 -16.24 -9.86 16.37
C ARG A 29 -16.17 -10.31 17.81
N GLU A 30 -15.02 -10.22 18.46
CA GLU A 30 -14.86 -10.52 19.91
C GLU A 30 -15.74 -9.67 20.80
N GLN A 31 -16.05 -8.45 20.36
CA GLN A 31 -16.95 -7.53 21.08
C GLN A 31 -18.41 -7.60 20.58
N GLY A 32 -18.76 -8.59 19.73
CA GLY A 32 -20.10 -8.72 19.17
C GLY A 32 -20.50 -7.58 18.22
N ALA A 33 -19.51 -6.86 17.66
CA ALA A 33 -19.70 -5.74 16.74
C ALA A 33 -19.30 -6.12 15.31
N GLU A 34 -19.80 -5.36 14.35
CA GLU A 34 -19.41 -5.46 12.94
C GLU A 34 -18.58 -4.25 12.52
N LEU A 35 -17.49 -4.50 11.81
CA LEU A 35 -16.67 -3.46 11.16
C LEU A 35 -17.22 -3.19 9.77
N ASP A 36 -17.78 -2.01 9.54
CA ASP A 36 -18.24 -1.58 8.22
C ASP A 36 -17.03 -1.35 7.30
N TRP A 37 -16.99 -2.09 6.19
CA TRP A 37 -15.95 -1.96 5.18
C TRP A 37 -15.84 -0.54 4.63
N SER A 38 -16.97 0.14 4.38
CA SER A 38 -16.97 1.48 3.78
C SER A 38 -16.33 2.53 4.71
N LEU A 39 -16.41 2.33 6.03
CA LEU A 39 -15.73 3.14 7.02
C LEU A 39 -14.25 2.77 7.10
N TYR A 40 -13.94 1.47 7.19
CA TYR A 40 -12.55 1.02 7.29
C TYR A 40 -11.71 1.41 6.06
N ALA A 41 -12.28 1.31 4.86
CA ALA A 41 -11.61 1.69 3.62
C ALA A 41 -11.10 3.15 3.64
N GLN A 42 -11.70 4.05 4.43
CA GLN A 42 -11.27 5.44 4.52
C GLN A 42 -9.92 5.63 5.22
N CYS A 43 -9.46 4.66 6.01
CA CYS A 43 -8.16 4.74 6.68
C CYS A 43 -7.00 4.08 5.91
N ILE A 44 -7.30 3.36 4.83
CA ILE A 44 -6.27 2.70 4.01
C ILE A 44 -5.45 3.74 3.24
N GLY A 45 -4.15 3.72 3.43
CA GLY A 45 -3.20 4.65 2.81
C GLY A 45 -3.17 6.06 3.45
N THR A 46 -4.17 6.43 4.26
CA THR A 46 -4.29 7.77 4.88
C THR A 46 -3.95 7.79 6.37
N GLY A 47 -3.67 6.63 6.97
CA GLY A 47 -3.67 6.48 8.42
C GLY A 47 -5.09 6.64 9.00
N PHE A 48 -5.22 6.80 10.31
CA PHE A 48 -6.51 6.89 10.97
C PHE A 48 -7.06 8.33 11.06
N GLN A 49 -6.84 9.15 10.04
CA GLN A 49 -7.28 10.55 10.05
C GLN A 49 -8.77 10.71 9.74
N SER A 50 -9.29 9.93 8.77
CA SER A 50 -10.70 10.01 8.34
C SER A 50 -11.60 9.09 9.15
N PHE A 51 -11.11 7.94 9.54
CA PHE A 51 -11.79 6.96 10.38
C PHE A 51 -10.76 6.28 11.28
N ASN A 52 -11.07 6.17 12.57
CA ASN A 52 -10.21 5.49 13.53
C ASN A 52 -10.94 4.24 14.08
N PRO A 53 -10.60 3.04 13.61
CA PRO A 53 -11.28 1.82 14.02
C PRO A 53 -11.08 1.48 15.51
N TYR A 54 -10.03 1.98 16.17
CA TYR A 54 -9.87 1.84 17.60
C TYR A 54 -10.93 2.66 18.38
N ASP A 55 -11.12 3.91 17.98
CA ASP A 55 -12.03 4.81 18.67
C ASP A 55 -13.50 4.42 18.39
N ASP A 56 -13.80 3.96 17.16
CA ASP A 56 -15.13 3.44 16.81
C ASP A 56 -15.46 2.20 17.65
N LEU A 57 -14.55 1.22 17.73
CA LEU A 57 -14.78 0.01 18.52
C LEU A 57 -14.92 0.32 20.01
N LEU A 58 -14.06 1.19 20.54
CA LEU A 58 -14.15 1.62 21.94
C LEU A 58 -15.48 2.30 22.29
N SER A 59 -16.03 3.09 21.34
CA SER A 59 -17.32 3.76 21.55
C SER A 59 -18.50 2.79 21.67
N ARG A 60 -18.33 1.54 21.23
CA ARG A 60 -19.35 0.48 21.29
C ARG A 60 -19.21 -0.43 22.51
N MET A 61 -18.14 -0.28 23.28
CA MET A 61 -17.87 -1.12 24.46
C MET A 61 -18.53 -0.52 25.71
N GLU A 62 -19.25 -1.35 26.47
CA GLU A 62 -19.97 -0.94 27.67
C GLU A 62 -19.10 -0.86 28.94
N LEU A 63 -17.90 -1.43 28.93
CA LEU A 63 -17.03 -1.53 30.10
C LEU A 63 -15.80 -0.63 30.00
N PRO A 64 -15.29 -0.14 31.16
CA PRO A 64 -14.02 0.59 31.14
C PRO A 64 -12.89 -0.33 30.71
N VAL A 65 -12.34 -0.07 29.51
CA VAL A 65 -11.25 -0.83 28.93
C VAL A 65 -9.94 -0.13 29.21
N GLN A 66 -8.90 -0.92 29.52
CA GLN A 66 -7.53 -0.39 29.53
C GLN A 66 -7.09 -0.13 28.08
N LEU A 67 -7.30 1.09 27.64
CA LEU A 67 -7.11 1.53 26.25
C LEU A 67 -5.76 1.08 25.64
N ASN A 68 -4.67 1.19 26.41
CA ASN A 68 -3.35 0.82 25.93
C ASN A 68 -3.21 -0.70 25.73
N ALA A 69 -3.73 -1.50 26.65
CA ALA A 69 -3.70 -2.97 26.52
C ALA A 69 -4.55 -3.44 25.32
N PHE A 70 -5.70 -2.80 25.12
CA PHE A 70 -6.58 -3.10 23.99
C PHE A 70 -5.91 -2.77 22.64
N ARG A 71 -5.34 -1.57 22.51
CA ARG A 71 -4.59 -1.18 21.29
C ARG A 71 -3.40 -2.09 21.06
N GLU A 72 -2.70 -2.48 22.11
CA GLU A 72 -1.55 -3.39 22.01
C GLU A 72 -1.97 -4.79 21.57
N ALA A 73 -3.08 -5.32 22.04
CA ALA A 73 -3.59 -6.63 21.61
C ALA A 73 -3.86 -6.65 20.10
N ILE A 74 -4.53 -5.62 19.56
CA ILE A 74 -4.79 -5.53 18.11
C ILE A 74 -3.47 -5.37 17.32
N ARG A 75 -2.53 -4.57 17.81
CA ARG A 75 -1.22 -4.42 17.18
C ARG A 75 -0.42 -5.71 17.17
N SER A 76 -0.39 -6.42 18.30
CA SER A 76 0.29 -7.71 18.42
C SER A 76 -0.29 -8.70 17.41
N ARG A 77 -1.61 -8.78 17.33
CA ARG A 77 -2.28 -9.63 16.36
C ARG A 77 -1.96 -9.26 14.91
N CYS A 78 -1.97 -7.97 14.60
CA CYS A 78 -1.56 -7.48 13.28
C CYS A 78 -0.11 -7.86 12.96
N THR A 79 0.80 -7.73 13.92
CA THR A 79 2.20 -8.12 13.77
C THR A 79 2.33 -9.62 13.52
N GLU A 80 1.68 -10.47 14.31
CA GLU A 80 1.67 -11.93 14.13
C GLU A 80 1.22 -12.34 12.72
N LEU A 81 0.16 -11.71 12.21
CA LEU A 81 -0.35 -11.98 10.87
C LEU A 81 0.63 -11.48 9.81
N THR A 82 1.18 -10.27 9.98
CA THR A 82 2.14 -9.69 9.03
C THR A 82 3.46 -10.46 8.97
N GLU A 83 3.88 -11.09 10.07
CA GLU A 83 5.09 -11.92 10.09
C GLU A 83 4.98 -13.18 9.22
N GLN A 84 3.75 -13.62 8.91
CA GLN A 84 3.47 -14.75 8.02
C GLN A 84 3.48 -14.34 6.54
N GLU A 85 3.39 -13.04 6.26
CA GLU A 85 3.40 -12.53 4.89
C GLU A 85 4.80 -12.64 4.26
N GLU A 86 4.80 -12.86 2.96
CA GLU A 86 5.98 -12.85 2.11
C GLU A 86 6.05 -11.55 1.28
N LEU A 87 7.22 -11.26 0.72
CA LEU A 87 7.33 -10.19 -0.27
C LEU A 87 6.31 -10.42 -1.38
N ARG A 88 5.60 -9.37 -1.76
CA ARG A 88 4.62 -9.50 -2.84
C ARG A 88 5.29 -9.94 -4.14
N PRO A 89 4.58 -10.75 -4.97
CA PRO A 89 5.12 -11.27 -6.21
C PRO A 89 5.70 -10.16 -7.10
N GLY A 90 6.88 -10.40 -7.67
CA GLY A 90 7.58 -9.46 -8.54
C GLY A 90 8.41 -8.38 -7.85
N VAL A 91 8.25 -8.15 -6.54
CA VAL A 91 8.99 -7.10 -5.81
C VAL A 91 10.49 -7.31 -5.86
N MET A 92 10.97 -8.51 -5.50
CA MET A 92 12.40 -8.80 -5.49
C MET A 92 13.00 -8.67 -6.89
N ASP A 93 12.32 -9.19 -7.91
CA ASP A 93 12.77 -9.08 -9.31
C ASP A 93 12.84 -7.62 -9.76
N ALA A 94 11.82 -6.82 -9.43
CA ALA A 94 11.79 -5.40 -9.75
C ALA A 94 12.94 -4.63 -9.08
N LEU A 95 13.28 -4.92 -7.81
CA LEU A 95 14.40 -4.31 -7.10
C LEU A 95 15.74 -4.67 -7.75
N VAL A 96 15.95 -5.96 -8.05
CA VAL A 96 17.18 -6.45 -8.72
C VAL A 96 17.34 -5.80 -10.09
N ARG A 97 16.27 -5.78 -10.89
CA ARG A 97 16.31 -5.17 -12.24
C ARG A 97 16.52 -3.66 -12.18
N ALA A 98 15.87 -2.97 -11.24
CA ALA A 98 16.07 -1.53 -11.06
C ALA A 98 17.55 -1.20 -10.77
N LYS A 99 18.19 -1.96 -9.87
CA LYS A 99 19.64 -1.80 -9.62
C LYS A 99 20.48 -2.12 -10.86
N ALA A 100 20.20 -3.22 -11.57
CA ALA A 100 20.91 -3.59 -12.79
C ALA A 100 20.80 -2.53 -13.90
N MET A 101 19.67 -1.84 -13.98
CA MET A 101 19.41 -0.72 -14.90
C MET A 101 20.04 0.62 -14.43
N GLY A 102 20.65 0.66 -13.25
CA GLY A 102 21.21 1.88 -12.68
C GLY A 102 20.17 2.91 -12.25
N LEU A 103 18.93 2.47 -11.99
CA LEU A 103 17.88 3.34 -11.49
C LEU A 103 18.09 3.65 -10.00
N ARG A 104 17.68 4.85 -9.58
CA ARG A 104 17.53 5.18 -8.16
C ARG A 104 16.28 4.50 -7.63
N ILE A 105 16.35 3.98 -6.40
CA ILE A 105 15.21 3.30 -5.78
C ILE A 105 14.85 4.01 -4.48
N GLY A 106 13.60 4.43 -4.38
CA GLY A 106 13.02 5.00 -3.17
C GLY A 106 12.00 4.08 -2.53
N LEU A 107 11.79 4.27 -1.23
CA LEU A 107 10.68 3.69 -0.48
C LEU A 107 9.92 4.81 0.22
N VAL A 108 8.59 4.75 0.18
CA VAL A 108 7.71 5.62 0.97
C VAL A 108 6.74 4.77 1.79
N SER A 109 6.32 5.27 2.96
CA SER A 109 5.37 4.56 3.80
C SER A 109 4.62 5.50 4.73
N ALA A 110 3.32 5.27 4.91
CA ALA A 110 2.52 5.89 5.96
C ALA A 110 2.77 5.27 7.35
N ALA A 111 3.48 4.13 7.43
CA ALA A 111 3.92 3.52 8.67
C ALA A 111 5.27 4.12 9.12
N PRO A 112 5.56 4.16 10.43
CA PRO A 112 6.84 4.67 10.94
C PRO A 112 8.00 3.70 10.68
N ARG A 113 9.22 4.23 10.67
CA ARG A 113 10.46 3.46 10.44
C ARG A 113 10.55 2.21 11.31
N ARG A 114 10.20 2.34 12.60
CA ARG A 114 10.25 1.22 13.55
C ARG A 114 9.39 0.02 13.15
N GLU A 115 8.35 0.23 12.35
CA GLU A 115 7.47 -0.83 11.87
C GLU A 115 7.98 -1.47 10.57
N ILE A 116 8.62 -0.68 9.68
CA ILE A 116 9.08 -1.20 8.39
C ILE A 116 10.49 -1.78 8.41
N ASP A 117 11.40 -1.21 9.22
CA ASP A 117 12.81 -1.63 9.25
C ASP A 117 13.01 -3.12 9.57
N PRO A 118 12.28 -3.75 10.51
CA PRO A 118 12.39 -5.18 10.77
C PRO A 118 12.08 -6.04 9.53
N HIS A 119 11.08 -5.66 8.74
CA HIS A 119 10.73 -6.37 7.51
C HIS A 119 11.78 -6.18 6.41
N LEU A 120 12.31 -4.96 6.24
CA LEU A 120 13.39 -4.71 5.29
C LEU A 120 14.64 -5.53 5.61
N GLN A 121 14.95 -5.70 6.91
CA GLN A 121 16.07 -6.53 7.39
C GLN A 121 15.78 -8.01 7.21
N LYS A 122 14.58 -8.49 7.58
CA LYS A 122 14.16 -9.90 7.42
C LYS A 122 14.36 -10.37 5.98
N TRP A 123 14.01 -9.55 5.00
CA TRP A 123 14.11 -9.87 3.59
C TRP A 123 15.44 -9.45 2.93
N GLY A 124 16.35 -8.81 3.68
CA GLY A 124 17.66 -8.39 3.17
C GLY A 124 17.59 -7.31 2.09
N ILE A 125 16.49 -6.53 2.04
CA ILE A 125 16.23 -5.57 0.96
C ILE A 125 16.58 -4.12 1.30
N THR A 126 17.00 -3.82 2.53
CA THR A 126 17.31 -2.45 2.97
C THR A 126 18.31 -1.75 2.04
N SER A 127 19.35 -2.47 1.60
CA SER A 127 20.43 -1.92 0.75
C SER A 127 20.02 -1.61 -0.69
N TYR A 128 18.83 -2.02 -1.11
CA TYR A 128 18.32 -1.65 -2.43
C TYR A 128 17.87 -0.19 -2.48
N PHE A 129 17.41 0.37 -1.36
CA PHE A 129 16.82 1.70 -1.33
C PHE A 129 17.86 2.80 -1.13
N ASP A 130 17.93 3.72 -2.08
CA ASP A 130 18.77 4.93 -2.01
C ASP A 130 18.15 5.99 -1.10
N CYS A 131 16.84 5.97 -0.89
CA CYS A 131 16.15 6.75 0.13
C CYS A 131 14.91 6.02 0.68
N ILE A 132 14.60 6.26 1.94
CA ILE A 132 13.39 5.80 2.61
C ILE A 132 12.74 7.01 3.28
N ARG A 133 11.43 7.23 3.03
CA ARG A 133 10.62 8.27 3.64
C ARG A 133 9.38 7.65 4.27
N THR A 134 9.09 8.05 5.49
CA THR A 134 8.00 7.49 6.30
C THR A 134 7.16 8.60 6.92
N VAL A 135 6.09 8.22 7.62
CA VAL A 135 5.30 9.18 8.41
C VAL A 135 6.17 10.01 9.36
N ASP A 136 7.31 9.47 9.81
CA ASP A 136 8.22 10.19 10.71
C ASP A 136 8.88 11.42 10.03
N ASP A 137 8.88 11.46 8.70
CA ASP A 137 9.48 12.53 7.90
C ASP A 137 8.46 13.57 7.38
N ALA A 138 7.15 13.33 7.53
CA ALA A 138 6.11 14.15 6.92
C ALA A 138 5.16 14.77 7.94
N THR A 139 4.61 15.92 7.58
CA THR A 139 3.53 16.57 8.33
C THR A 139 2.14 16.19 7.81
N ARG A 140 2.06 15.80 6.54
CA ARG A 140 0.83 15.40 5.86
C ARG A 140 1.03 14.07 5.15
N LEU A 141 0.04 13.19 5.31
CA LEU A 141 0.01 11.88 4.65
C LEU A 141 -0.85 11.91 3.39
N ALA A 142 -0.77 10.82 2.61
CA ALA A 142 -1.60 10.64 1.43
C ALA A 142 -3.08 10.98 1.73
N PRO A 143 -3.78 11.65 0.80
CA PRO A 143 -3.39 11.91 -0.59
C PRO A 143 -2.45 13.11 -0.82
N ASP A 144 -1.91 13.74 0.25
CA ASP A 144 -0.91 14.80 0.09
C ASP A 144 0.38 14.23 -0.50
N PRO A 145 0.99 14.90 -1.51
CA PRO A 145 2.17 14.39 -2.19
C PRO A 145 3.49 14.55 -1.40
N GLU A 146 3.47 14.99 -0.15
CA GLU A 146 4.66 15.41 0.60
C GLU A 146 5.75 14.34 0.64
N LEU A 147 5.42 13.08 0.97
CA LEU A 147 6.40 11.99 1.05
C LEU A 147 7.05 11.70 -0.31
N TYR A 148 6.26 11.68 -1.38
CA TYR A 148 6.79 11.49 -2.73
C TYR A 148 7.67 12.65 -3.18
N GLN A 149 7.28 13.88 -2.89
CA GLN A 149 8.10 15.06 -3.19
C GLN A 149 9.42 15.04 -2.42
N GLN A 150 9.43 14.60 -1.16
CA GLN A 150 10.64 14.41 -0.39
C GLN A 150 11.55 13.34 -1.00
N ALA A 151 10.97 12.18 -1.37
CA ALA A 151 11.73 11.11 -2.02
C ALA A 151 12.34 11.56 -3.35
N LEU A 152 11.58 12.27 -4.20
CA LEU A 152 12.09 12.85 -5.46
C LEU A 152 13.27 13.79 -5.23
N ARG A 153 13.20 14.68 -4.21
CA ARG A 153 14.30 15.58 -3.86
C ARG A 153 15.55 14.81 -3.42
N MET A 154 15.38 13.80 -2.57
CA MET A 154 16.48 12.98 -2.08
C MET A 154 17.17 12.18 -3.19
N LEU A 155 16.38 11.66 -4.12
CA LEU A 155 16.88 10.90 -5.29
C LEU A 155 17.46 11.81 -6.38
N GLY A 156 17.28 13.13 -6.29
CA GLY A 156 17.76 14.09 -7.27
C GLY A 156 17.12 13.96 -8.65
N VAL A 157 15.85 13.55 -8.71
CA VAL A 157 15.12 13.35 -9.97
C VAL A 157 13.88 14.25 -10.06
N ARG A 158 13.51 14.62 -11.31
CA ARG A 158 12.26 15.34 -11.54
C ARG A 158 11.07 14.37 -11.51
N PRO A 159 9.85 14.84 -11.19
CA PRO A 159 8.66 14.00 -11.13
C PRO A 159 8.47 13.09 -12.37
N ARG A 160 8.55 13.65 -13.57
CA ARG A 160 8.45 12.91 -14.85
C ARG A 160 9.64 11.99 -15.17
N GLN A 161 10.59 11.88 -14.27
CA GLN A 161 11.72 10.94 -14.34
C GLN A 161 11.59 9.81 -13.31
N ALA A 162 10.46 9.72 -12.60
CA ALA A 162 10.21 8.72 -11.60
C ALA A 162 8.86 8.02 -11.82
N ALA A 163 8.83 6.72 -11.51
CA ALA A 163 7.62 5.92 -11.43
C ALA A 163 7.36 5.55 -9.97
N ALA A 164 6.13 5.72 -9.52
CA ALA A 164 5.64 5.22 -8.23
C ALA A 164 4.93 3.88 -8.46
N ILE A 165 5.14 2.94 -7.55
CA ILE A 165 4.39 1.68 -7.47
C ILE A 165 3.60 1.71 -6.17
N GLU A 166 2.29 1.60 -6.28
CA GLU A 166 1.32 1.84 -5.22
C GLU A 166 0.22 0.78 -5.22
N ASP A 167 -0.41 0.59 -4.07
CA ASP A 167 -1.52 -0.35 -3.91
C ASP A 167 -2.84 0.30 -3.51
N SER A 168 -2.81 1.55 -3.00
CA SER A 168 -3.96 2.26 -2.44
C SER A 168 -4.41 3.44 -3.28
N PRO A 169 -5.73 3.80 -3.27
CA PRO A 169 -6.22 4.99 -3.96
C PRO A 169 -5.56 6.28 -3.47
N ALA A 170 -5.41 6.45 -2.16
CA ALA A 170 -4.83 7.66 -1.58
C ALA A 170 -3.33 7.80 -1.94
N GLY A 171 -2.57 6.70 -1.87
CA GLY A 171 -1.16 6.71 -2.27
C GLY A 171 -0.98 6.94 -3.76
N ALA A 172 -1.81 6.34 -4.61
CA ALA A 172 -1.80 6.58 -6.05
C ALA A 172 -2.12 8.05 -6.38
N GLU A 173 -3.08 8.66 -5.68
CA GLU A 173 -3.40 10.08 -5.83
C GLU A 173 -2.22 10.96 -5.40
N ALA A 174 -1.57 10.66 -4.28
CA ALA A 174 -0.38 11.38 -3.82
C ALA A 174 0.76 11.33 -4.85
N ALA A 175 1.03 10.16 -5.44
CA ALA A 175 2.03 10.00 -6.49
C ALA A 175 1.67 10.78 -7.77
N MET A 176 0.39 10.76 -8.17
CA MET A 176 -0.12 11.56 -9.29
C MET A 176 0.00 13.05 -9.04
N GLN A 177 -0.35 13.53 -7.83
CA GLN A 177 -0.21 14.94 -7.43
C GLN A 177 1.27 15.36 -7.35
N ALA A 178 2.19 14.45 -7.02
CA ALA A 178 3.62 14.69 -7.12
C ALA A 178 4.11 14.80 -8.59
N GLY A 179 3.28 14.49 -9.57
CA GLY A 179 3.57 14.56 -11.01
C GLY A 179 4.37 13.38 -11.55
N MET A 180 4.38 12.25 -10.86
CA MET A 180 5.09 11.03 -11.23
C MET A 180 4.28 10.18 -12.22
N TYR A 181 4.95 9.25 -12.90
CA TYR A 181 4.27 8.08 -13.44
C TYR A 181 3.80 7.20 -12.28
N THR A 182 2.54 6.75 -12.33
CA THR A 182 1.93 6.00 -11.23
C THR A 182 1.41 4.66 -11.75
N VAL A 183 1.91 3.60 -11.15
CA VAL A 183 1.50 2.21 -11.37
C VAL A 183 0.74 1.75 -10.13
N VAL A 184 -0.45 1.20 -10.34
CA VAL A 184 -1.28 0.67 -9.26
C VAL A 184 -1.25 -0.85 -9.30
N VAL A 185 -0.91 -1.47 -8.17
CA VAL A 185 -0.85 -2.92 -7.97
C VAL A 185 -1.63 -3.27 -6.70
N PRO A 186 -2.97 -3.33 -6.74
CA PRO A 186 -3.78 -3.56 -5.56
C PRO A 186 -3.46 -4.91 -4.90
N ASN A 187 -3.66 -5.00 -3.59
CA ASN A 187 -3.72 -6.26 -2.84
C ASN A 187 -5.19 -6.71 -2.68
N ALA A 188 -5.42 -7.83 -1.97
CA ALA A 188 -6.76 -8.37 -1.78
C ALA A 188 -7.72 -7.37 -1.10
N THR A 189 -7.21 -6.56 -0.16
CA THR A 189 -7.99 -5.56 0.55
C THR A 189 -8.24 -4.32 -0.30
N THR A 190 -7.22 -3.76 -0.94
CA THR A 190 -7.35 -2.51 -1.72
C THR A 190 -8.00 -2.72 -3.08
N ALA A 191 -8.06 -3.95 -3.57
CA ALA A 191 -8.72 -4.29 -4.81
C ALA A 191 -10.21 -3.94 -4.85
N MET A 192 -10.86 -3.93 -3.71
CA MET A 192 -12.27 -3.56 -3.54
C MET A 192 -12.50 -2.04 -3.59
N MET A 193 -11.43 -1.25 -3.61
CA MET A 193 -11.52 0.22 -3.60
C MET A 193 -11.60 0.81 -5.00
N LYS A 194 -12.20 1.99 -5.10
CA LYS A 194 -12.21 2.78 -6.34
C LYS A 194 -10.94 3.59 -6.45
N PHE A 195 -10.25 3.46 -7.57
CA PHE A 195 -9.05 4.23 -7.87
C PHE A 195 -9.37 5.40 -8.80
N GLY A 196 -8.69 6.52 -8.58
CA GLY A 196 -8.61 7.62 -9.52
C GLY A 196 -7.73 7.30 -10.73
N PRO A 197 -7.34 8.31 -11.54
CA PRO A 197 -6.46 8.13 -12.68
C PRO A 197 -5.09 7.60 -12.27
N CYS A 198 -4.53 6.66 -13.07
CA CYS A 198 -3.15 6.21 -12.97
C CYS A 198 -2.60 5.95 -14.39
N HIS A 199 -1.31 5.66 -14.52
CA HIS A 199 -0.70 5.43 -15.82
C HIS A 199 -0.73 3.96 -16.25
N GLU A 200 -0.67 3.04 -15.27
CA GLU A 200 -0.77 1.60 -15.49
C GLU A 200 -1.43 0.95 -14.27
N ARG A 201 -2.16 -0.13 -14.50
CA ARG A 201 -2.74 -0.96 -13.42
C ARG A 201 -2.45 -2.42 -13.71
N LEU A 202 -1.81 -3.06 -12.74
CA LEU A 202 -1.45 -4.48 -12.79
C LEU A 202 -2.18 -5.22 -11.67
N ALA A 203 -2.51 -6.48 -11.89
CA ALA A 203 -3.03 -7.34 -10.81
C ALA A 203 -1.89 -7.79 -9.89
N SER A 204 -0.66 -7.91 -10.43
CA SER A 204 0.54 -8.24 -9.68
C SER A 204 1.76 -7.65 -10.39
N LEU A 205 2.82 -7.32 -9.65
CA LEU A 205 4.02 -6.71 -10.23
C LEU A 205 4.84 -7.69 -11.11
N ASP A 206 4.64 -9.00 -10.94
CA ASP A 206 5.25 -10.04 -11.77
C ASP A 206 4.59 -10.25 -13.13
N GLN A 207 3.48 -9.55 -13.42
CA GLN A 207 2.81 -9.59 -14.73
C GLN A 207 3.66 -9.01 -15.86
N LEU A 208 4.56 -8.09 -15.55
CA LEU A 208 5.43 -7.43 -16.50
C LEU A 208 6.84 -7.32 -15.93
N GLU A 209 7.84 -7.56 -16.76
CA GLU A 209 9.20 -7.21 -16.39
C GLU A 209 9.35 -5.69 -16.25
N LEU A 210 10.16 -5.25 -15.27
CA LEU A 210 10.34 -3.82 -15.00
C LEU A 210 10.72 -3.00 -16.26
N PRO A 211 11.64 -3.45 -17.14
CA PRO A 211 11.94 -2.69 -18.35
C PRO A 211 10.72 -2.47 -19.25
N GLU A 212 9.91 -3.50 -19.47
CA GLU A 212 8.68 -3.40 -20.27
C GLU A 212 7.67 -2.44 -19.63
N LEU A 213 7.50 -2.53 -18.31
CA LEU A 213 6.64 -1.62 -17.56
C LEU A 213 7.07 -0.17 -17.76
N LEU A 214 8.37 0.13 -17.62
CA LEU A 214 8.89 1.49 -17.79
C LEU A 214 8.75 2.01 -19.24
N ASP A 215 8.87 1.15 -20.23
CA ASP A 215 8.63 1.51 -21.63
C ASP A 215 7.16 1.86 -21.88
N ARG A 216 6.23 1.09 -21.33
CA ARG A 216 4.79 1.39 -21.39
C ARG A 216 4.46 2.74 -20.77
N LEU A 217 5.05 3.06 -19.62
CA LEU A 217 4.83 4.33 -18.93
C LEU A 217 5.26 5.56 -19.75
N HIS A 218 6.28 5.44 -20.60
CA HIS A 218 6.69 6.55 -21.46
C HIS A 218 5.62 6.94 -22.49
N ALA A 219 4.84 5.98 -22.96
CA ALA A 219 3.77 6.19 -23.93
C ALA A 219 2.40 6.45 -23.25
N ALA A 220 2.28 6.16 -21.96
CA ALA A 220 1.03 6.20 -21.24
C ALA A 220 0.55 7.64 -20.96
N LYS A 221 -0.75 7.83 -21.10
CA LYS A 221 -1.49 8.95 -20.49
C LYS A 221 -2.21 8.42 -19.25
N ALA A 222 -2.29 9.23 -18.22
CA ALA A 222 -3.08 8.87 -17.04
C ALA A 222 -4.54 8.58 -17.44
N ALA A 223 -5.07 7.47 -16.99
CA ALA A 223 -6.42 7.02 -17.27
C ALA A 223 -7.09 6.52 -16.00
N VAL A 224 -8.43 6.52 -15.99
CA VAL A 224 -9.23 5.83 -14.96
C VAL A 224 -9.50 4.43 -15.47
N TYR A 225 -9.11 3.43 -14.66
CA TYR A 225 -9.35 2.03 -14.96
C TYR A 225 -10.63 1.58 -14.23
N GLU A 226 -11.59 1.06 -14.98
CA GLU A 226 -12.80 0.47 -14.41
C GLU A 226 -12.44 -0.83 -13.64
N PRO A 227 -12.79 -0.93 -12.36
CA PRO A 227 -12.43 -2.10 -11.53
C PRO A 227 -12.95 -3.42 -12.11
N ALA A 228 -14.16 -3.42 -12.67
CA ALA A 228 -14.87 -4.61 -13.12
C ALA A 228 -14.21 -5.34 -14.31
N VAL A 229 -13.41 -4.67 -15.12
CA VAL A 229 -12.87 -5.26 -16.37
C VAL A 229 -11.67 -6.17 -16.11
N LEU A 230 -10.88 -5.89 -15.07
CA LEU A 230 -9.69 -6.68 -14.73
C LEU A 230 -9.97 -7.85 -13.79
N TRP A 231 -10.91 -7.69 -12.86
CA TRP A 231 -11.18 -8.70 -11.83
C TRP A 231 -11.87 -9.96 -12.37
N ASN A 232 -12.79 -9.84 -13.33
CA ASN A 232 -13.46 -11.00 -13.94
C ASN A 232 -12.48 -11.90 -14.73
N ARG A 233 -11.24 -11.48 -14.96
CA ARG A 233 -10.20 -12.27 -15.60
C ARG A 233 -9.23 -12.95 -14.65
N VAL A 234 -9.14 -12.49 -13.39
CA VAL A 234 -8.10 -12.94 -12.44
C VAL A 234 -8.68 -13.71 -11.25
N MET A 235 -9.88 -13.37 -10.83
CA MET A 235 -10.59 -14.08 -9.76
C MET A 235 -11.98 -14.47 -10.24
N PRO A 236 -12.27 -15.76 -10.49
CA PRO A 236 -13.65 -16.20 -10.67
C PRO A 236 -14.42 -15.89 -9.39
N VAL A 237 -15.48 -15.11 -9.52
CA VAL A 237 -16.45 -14.92 -8.43
C VAL A 237 -16.99 -16.31 -8.13
N GLU A 238 -16.66 -16.89 -6.98
CA GLU A 238 -17.40 -18.04 -6.46
C GLU A 238 -18.85 -17.59 -6.31
N GLN A 239 -19.69 -18.09 -7.19
CA GLN A 239 -21.13 -17.92 -7.06
C GLN A 239 -21.52 -18.57 -5.73
N GLU A 240 -22.07 -17.74 -4.84
CA GLU A 240 -22.75 -18.25 -3.65
C GLU A 240 -23.70 -19.36 -4.11
N ALA A 241 -23.44 -20.60 -3.68
CA ALA A 241 -24.34 -21.69 -3.87
C ALA A 241 -25.60 -21.36 -3.08
N GLU A 242 -26.68 -21.08 -3.80
CA GLU A 242 -28.02 -21.07 -3.22
C GLU A 242 -28.25 -22.40 -2.53
N VAL A 243 -28.29 -22.36 -1.21
CA VAL A 243 -28.76 -23.49 -0.39
C VAL A 243 -30.29 -23.45 -0.43
N SER A 244 -30.84 -24.35 -1.20
CA SER A 244 -32.26 -24.66 -1.19
C SER A 244 -32.65 -25.44 0.05
#